data_ee796e9e63607c3ae8aaadb00eeb77a2
#
_entry.id   ee796e9e63607c3ae8aaadb00eeb77a2
#
_cell.length_a   1.000
_cell.length_b   1.000
_cell.length_c   1.000
_cell.angle_alpha   90.00
_cell.angle_beta   90.00
_cell.angle_gamma   90.00
#
_symmetry.space_group_name_H-M   'P 1'
#
loop_
_entity.id
_entity.type
_entity.pdbx_description
1 polymer ?
#
loop_
_entity_poly.entity_id
_entity_poly.type
_entity_poly.pdbx_seq_one_letter_code
_entity_poly.pdbx_strand_id
1 'polypeptide(L)'
;MVGYWKGGDVAVEETLYQPHHVEKIVAWGGLASVKPVTRYVQPGLELIALDPKRSATIIGREAFDDDTTLREAAARAATDIGVANQEGCANARVIYVLSGTDADGL
;
A
#
# COMPACT_ATOMS: atom_id res chain seq x y z
N MET A 1 6.74 -19.31 -16.00
CA MET A 1 7.95 -18.72 -16.63
C MET A 1 8.30 -17.45 -15.85
N VAL A 2 9.57 -17.21 -15.58
CA VAL A 2 10.05 -15.98 -14.94
C VAL A 2 10.98 -15.29 -15.93
N GLY A 3 10.79 -14.00 -16.15
CA GLY A 3 11.63 -13.18 -17.01
C GLY A 3 12.04 -11.91 -16.27
N TYR A 4 13.16 -11.35 -16.65
CA TYR A 4 13.64 -10.07 -16.13
C TYR A 4 14.06 -9.16 -17.29
N TRP A 5 13.61 -7.92 -17.22
CA TRP A 5 14.05 -6.83 -18.11
C TRP A 5 14.12 -5.52 -17.33
N LYS A 6 14.81 -4.57 -17.91
CA LYS A 6 14.88 -3.24 -17.32
C LYS A 6 13.49 -2.57 -17.44
N GLY A 7 12.93 -2.13 -16.33
CA GLY A 7 11.65 -1.43 -16.33
C GLY A 7 11.68 -0.20 -17.23
N GLY A 8 10.63 -0.03 -18.04
CA GLY A 8 10.53 1.02 -19.04
C GLY A 8 11.23 0.72 -20.37
N ASP A 9 11.69 -0.51 -20.59
CA ASP A 9 12.12 -0.96 -21.91
C ASP A 9 10.89 -1.16 -22.81
N VAL A 10 10.57 -0.11 -23.54
CA VAL A 10 9.35 -0.01 -24.37
C VAL A 10 9.30 -1.14 -25.40
N ALA A 11 10.40 -1.50 -26.01
CA ALA A 11 10.43 -2.55 -27.04
C ALA A 11 10.05 -3.93 -26.46
N VAL A 12 10.54 -4.23 -25.27
CA VAL A 12 10.19 -5.46 -24.56
C VAL A 12 8.73 -5.41 -24.09
N GLU A 13 8.33 -4.31 -23.48
CA GLU A 13 6.99 -4.16 -22.91
C GLU A 13 5.91 -4.19 -24.00
N GLU A 14 6.10 -3.51 -25.14
CA GLU A 14 5.18 -3.53 -26.28
C GLU A 14 5.02 -4.93 -26.90
N THR A 15 6.08 -5.73 -26.84
CA THR A 15 6.03 -7.11 -27.32
C THR A 15 5.26 -8.01 -26.35
N LEU A 16 5.51 -7.87 -25.04
CA LEU A 16 4.95 -8.74 -24.02
C LEU A 16 3.50 -8.39 -23.67
N TYR A 17 3.18 -7.11 -23.60
CA TYR A 17 1.87 -6.63 -23.13
C TYR A 17 0.87 -6.56 -24.30
N GLN A 18 0.67 -7.69 -24.92
CA GLN A 18 -0.33 -7.87 -25.98
C GLN A 18 -1.43 -8.84 -25.54
N PRO A 19 -2.71 -8.61 -25.92
CA PRO A 19 -3.83 -9.44 -25.52
C PRO A 19 -3.69 -10.93 -25.92
N HIS A 20 -2.93 -11.21 -26.96
CA HIS A 20 -2.66 -12.59 -27.41
C HIS A 20 -1.54 -13.28 -26.60
N HIS A 21 -0.79 -12.54 -25.80
CA HIS A 21 0.23 -13.07 -24.90
C HIS A 21 -0.23 -13.14 -23.46
N VAL A 22 -0.92 -12.08 -22.99
CA VAL A 22 -1.39 -11.97 -21.61
C VAL A 22 -2.76 -11.31 -21.57
N GLU A 23 -3.63 -11.78 -20.71
CA GLU A 23 -4.97 -11.21 -20.50
C GLU A 23 -4.97 -10.12 -19.42
N LYS A 24 -4.05 -10.22 -18.45
CA LYS A 24 -3.99 -9.32 -17.31
C LYS A 24 -2.55 -8.96 -16.97
N ILE A 25 -2.33 -7.69 -16.68
CA ILE A 25 -1.10 -7.19 -16.08
C ILE A 25 -1.40 -6.88 -14.62
N VAL A 26 -0.63 -7.45 -13.70
CA VAL A 26 -0.64 -7.04 -12.29
C VAL A 26 0.57 -6.18 -12.06
N ALA A 27 0.35 -4.88 -11.91
CA ALA A 27 1.42 -3.91 -11.66
C ALA A 27 1.43 -3.53 -10.18
N TRP A 28 2.54 -3.79 -9.51
CA TRP A 28 2.73 -3.49 -8.10
C TRP A 28 3.94 -2.59 -7.91
N GLY A 29 3.76 -1.49 -7.22
CA GLY A 29 4.85 -0.58 -6.92
C GLY A 29 4.42 0.87 -6.73
N GLY A 30 5.39 1.78 -6.76
CA GLY A 30 5.14 3.21 -6.70
C GLY A 30 4.45 3.74 -7.95
N LEU A 31 3.88 4.93 -7.85
CA LEU A 31 3.15 5.56 -8.96
C LEU A 31 4.02 5.67 -10.23
N ALA A 32 5.32 5.92 -10.06
CA ALA A 32 6.27 5.99 -11.17
C ALA A 32 6.41 4.65 -11.93
N SER A 33 6.18 3.52 -11.24
CA SER A 33 6.25 2.19 -11.85
C SER A 33 4.91 1.77 -12.45
N VAL A 34 3.81 2.07 -11.78
CA VAL A 34 2.46 1.63 -12.20
C VAL A 34 1.91 2.49 -13.33
N LYS A 35 2.09 3.82 -13.25
CA LYS A 35 1.54 4.76 -14.25
C LYS A 35 1.97 4.47 -15.70
N PRO A 36 3.24 4.18 -16.00
CA PRO A 36 3.63 3.88 -17.39
C PRO A 36 2.94 2.66 -17.98
N VAL A 37 2.54 1.69 -17.15
CA VAL A 37 1.90 0.45 -17.61
C VAL A 37 0.48 0.69 -18.11
N THR A 38 -0.17 1.77 -17.69
CA THR A 38 -1.55 2.10 -18.13
C THR A 38 -1.68 2.31 -19.63
N ARG A 39 -0.60 2.66 -20.32
CA ARG A 39 -0.58 2.83 -21.79
C ARG A 39 -0.83 1.54 -22.57
N TYR A 40 -0.63 0.39 -21.93
CA TYR A 40 -0.80 -0.92 -22.57
C TYR A 40 -2.21 -1.48 -22.40
N VAL A 41 -3.07 -0.83 -21.63
CA VAL A 41 -4.46 -1.26 -21.42
C VAL A 41 -5.22 -1.12 -22.73
N GLN A 42 -5.83 -2.20 -23.16
CA GLN A 42 -6.59 -2.27 -24.42
C GLN A 42 -7.62 -3.39 -24.32
N PRO A 43 -8.59 -3.48 -25.24
CA PRO A 43 -9.54 -4.59 -25.26
C PRO A 43 -8.85 -5.95 -25.23
N GLY A 44 -9.20 -6.79 -24.24
CA GLY A 44 -8.58 -8.11 -24.02
C GLY A 44 -7.32 -8.07 -23.14
N LEU A 45 -6.87 -6.90 -22.68
CA LEU A 45 -5.76 -6.75 -21.75
C LEU A 45 -6.13 -5.79 -20.62
N GLU A 46 -6.37 -6.34 -19.43
CA GLU A 46 -6.72 -5.59 -18.23
C GLU A 46 -5.47 -5.25 -17.38
N LEU A 47 -5.54 -4.14 -16.68
CA LEU A 47 -4.55 -3.76 -15.66
C LEU A 47 -5.16 -3.86 -14.27
N ILE A 48 -4.53 -4.65 -13.40
CA ILE A 48 -4.77 -4.66 -11.96
C ILE A 48 -3.64 -3.86 -11.32
N ALA A 49 -3.94 -2.65 -10.92
CA ALA A 49 -2.96 -1.76 -10.29
C ALA A 49 -3.00 -1.92 -8.77
N LEU A 50 -1.87 -2.34 -8.20
CA LEU A 50 -1.59 -2.30 -6.77
C LEU A 50 -0.71 -1.08 -6.49
N ASP A 51 -1.30 0.08 -6.74
CA ASP A 51 -0.66 1.38 -6.55
C ASP A 51 -0.48 1.72 -5.06
N PRO A 52 0.36 2.70 -4.72
CA PRO A 52 0.61 3.05 -3.33
C PRO A 52 -0.67 3.50 -2.63
N LYS A 53 -0.94 2.87 -1.50
CA LYS A 53 -2.01 3.24 -0.58
C LYS A 53 -1.42 3.95 0.64
N ARG A 54 -2.26 4.68 1.34
CA ARG A 54 -1.93 5.24 2.63
C ARG A 54 -2.75 4.51 3.67
N SER A 55 -2.07 3.94 4.66
CA SER A 55 -2.70 3.26 5.78
C SER A 55 -2.72 4.16 7.00
N ALA A 56 -3.72 3.99 7.83
CA ALA A 56 -3.88 4.69 9.09
C ALA A 56 -4.31 3.70 10.16
N THR A 57 -3.88 3.93 11.38
CA THR A 57 -4.39 3.26 12.58
C THR A 57 -5.43 4.17 13.23
N ILE A 58 -6.56 3.60 13.62
CA ILE A 58 -7.61 4.29 14.37
C ILE A 58 -7.66 3.68 15.76
N ILE A 59 -7.46 4.49 16.78
CA ILE A 59 -7.54 4.09 18.19
C ILE A 59 -8.85 4.68 18.75
N GLY A 60 -9.74 3.79 19.14
CA GLY A 60 -11.03 4.16 19.72
C GLY A 60 -10.89 4.58 21.18
N ARG A 61 -11.98 5.13 21.71
CA ARG A 61 -12.05 5.62 23.10
C ARG A 61 -11.79 4.52 24.12
N GLU A 62 -12.17 3.31 23.81
CA GLU A 62 -12.04 2.13 24.67
C GLU A 62 -10.58 1.82 25.03
N ALA A 63 -9.63 2.26 24.20
CA ALA A 63 -8.21 2.11 24.49
C ALA A 63 -7.75 2.92 25.72
N PHE A 64 -8.58 3.86 26.18
CA PHE A 64 -8.29 4.76 27.32
C PHE A 64 -9.05 4.38 28.60
N ASP A 65 -9.77 3.25 28.62
CA ASP A 65 -10.55 2.81 29.76
C ASP A 65 -9.65 2.42 30.96
N ASP A 66 -8.46 1.89 30.69
CA ASP A 66 -7.47 1.55 31.70
C ASP A 66 -6.02 1.53 31.14
N ASP A 67 -5.05 1.59 32.01
CA ASP A 67 -3.63 1.61 31.66
C ASP A 67 -3.16 0.36 30.90
N THR A 68 -3.74 -0.78 31.15
CA THR A 68 -3.36 -2.05 30.49
C THR A 68 -3.79 -2.02 29.05
N THR A 69 -5.04 -1.66 28.80
CA THR A 69 -5.63 -1.53 27.47
C THR A 69 -4.89 -0.46 26.67
N LEU A 70 -4.55 0.67 27.30
CA LEU A 70 -3.79 1.74 26.64
C LEU A 70 -2.40 1.27 26.21
N ARG A 71 -1.67 0.56 27.10
CA ARG A 71 -0.34 0.03 26.76
C ARG A 71 -0.40 -0.99 25.64
N GLU A 72 -1.41 -1.85 25.64
CA GLU A 72 -1.61 -2.84 24.58
C GLU A 72 -1.92 -2.14 23.23
N ALA A 73 -2.81 -1.18 23.20
CA ALA A 73 -3.13 -0.39 22.02
C ALA A 73 -1.89 0.33 21.48
N ALA A 74 -1.09 0.94 22.36
CA ALA A 74 0.16 1.60 21.98
C ALA A 74 1.19 0.63 21.40
N ALA A 75 1.34 -0.57 21.98
CA ALA A 75 2.25 -1.59 21.46
C ALA A 75 1.83 -2.09 20.07
N ARG A 76 0.54 -2.30 19.85
CA ARG A 76 -0.01 -2.68 18.54
C ARG A 76 0.17 -1.58 17.51
N ALA A 77 -0.10 -0.32 17.88
CA ALA A 77 0.11 0.84 17.00
C ALA A 77 1.59 1.00 16.63
N ALA A 78 2.50 0.79 17.57
CA ALA A 78 3.94 0.81 17.31
C ALA A 78 4.35 -0.30 16.32
N THR A 79 3.73 -1.47 16.39
CA THR A 79 3.93 -2.56 15.44
C THR A 79 3.44 -2.17 14.05
N ASP A 80 2.22 -1.64 13.94
CA ASP A 80 1.65 -1.19 12.67
C ASP A 80 2.51 -0.14 11.96
N ILE A 81 3.16 0.72 12.73
CA ILE A 81 4.07 1.73 12.20
C ILE A 81 5.42 1.12 11.83
N GLY A 82 5.99 0.31 12.74
CA GLY A 82 7.41 -0.08 12.68
C GLY A 82 7.72 -1.25 11.75
N VAL A 83 6.74 -2.10 11.43
CA VAL A 83 6.95 -3.26 10.57
C VAL A 83 7.56 -2.85 9.23
N ALA A 84 8.49 -3.66 8.73
CA ALA A 84 9.19 -3.41 7.45
C ALA A 84 9.78 -2.00 7.32
N ASN A 85 10.24 -1.42 8.44
CA ASN A 85 10.87 -0.10 8.47
C ASN A 85 10.02 1.00 7.82
N GLN A 86 8.70 0.93 7.97
CA GLN A 86 7.70 1.83 7.36
C GLN A 86 7.65 1.81 5.82
N GLU A 87 8.27 0.86 5.17
CA GLU A 87 8.28 0.80 3.71
C GLU A 87 7.08 0.06 3.12
N GLY A 88 6.37 -0.72 3.92
CA GLY A 88 5.17 -1.42 3.49
C GLY A 88 3.98 -0.49 3.25
N CYS A 89 3.16 -0.79 2.25
CA CYS A 89 1.91 -0.05 2.00
C CYS A 89 0.87 -0.22 3.12
N ALA A 90 0.99 -1.27 3.95
CA ALA A 90 0.15 -1.54 5.10
C ALA A 90 0.60 -0.77 6.37
N ASN A 91 1.82 -0.22 6.39
CA ASN A 91 2.28 0.52 7.56
C ASN A 91 1.48 1.81 7.74
N ALA A 92 1.00 2.03 8.96
CA ALA A 92 0.27 3.23 9.30
C ALA A 92 1.16 4.48 9.18
N ARG A 93 0.70 5.45 8.43
CA ARG A 93 1.36 6.75 8.25
C ARG A 93 0.76 7.83 9.14
N VAL A 94 -0.44 7.58 9.64
CA VAL A 94 -1.18 8.48 10.52
C VAL A 94 -1.90 7.63 11.57
N ILE A 95 -1.92 8.13 12.80
CA ILE A 95 -2.73 7.58 13.86
C ILE A 95 -3.84 8.59 14.17
N TYR A 96 -5.08 8.14 14.09
CA TYR A 96 -6.23 8.88 14.56
C TYR A 96 -6.64 8.35 15.91
N VAL A 97 -6.74 9.24 16.89
CA VAL A 97 -7.08 8.90 18.26
C VAL A 97 -8.42 9.53 18.63
N LEU A 98 -9.35 8.71 19.04
CA LEU A 98 -10.67 9.12 19.51
C LEU A 98 -10.72 8.99 21.04
N SER A 99 -9.93 9.76 21.73
CA SER A 99 -9.81 9.67 23.19
C SER A 99 -10.86 10.47 23.95
N GLY A 100 -11.42 11.51 23.35
CA GLY A 100 -12.21 12.50 24.06
C GLY A 100 -11.36 13.49 24.87
N THR A 101 -10.05 13.43 24.71
CA THR A 101 -9.11 14.40 25.24
C THR A 101 -8.91 15.56 24.26
N ASP A 102 -8.45 16.69 24.74
CA ASP A 102 -8.01 17.81 23.89
C ASP A 102 -6.67 17.51 23.22
N ALA A 103 -6.15 18.49 22.46
CA ALA A 103 -4.88 18.35 21.75
C ALA A 103 -3.68 18.14 22.68
N ASP A 104 -3.82 18.48 23.95
CA ASP A 104 -2.79 18.35 24.99
C ASP A 104 -2.97 17.05 25.79
N GLY A 105 -3.91 16.20 25.39
CA GLY A 105 -4.35 14.98 26.07
C GLY A 105 -3.34 13.82 26.08
N LEU A 106 -2.13 14.12 26.41
CA LEU A 106 -1.06 13.17 26.68
C LEU A 106 -0.86 12.98 28.19
#